data_f86f82eec502c730478a75d50f349227
#
_entry.id   f86f82eec502c730478a75d50f349227
#
_cell.length_a   1.000
_cell.length_b   1.000
_cell.length_c   1.000
_cell.angle_alpha   90.00
_cell.angle_beta   90.00
_cell.angle_gamma   90.00
#
_symmetry.space_group_name_H-M   'P 1'
#
loop_
_entity.id
_entity.type
_entity.pdbx_description
1 polymer ?
#
loop_
_entity_poly.entity_id
_entity_poly.type
_entity_poly.pdbx_seq_one_letter_code
_entity_poly.pdbx_strand_id
1 'polypeptide(L)' 'VEPLVIKDGSDIGVVCDTIHRDFRRTFRYAQVWGKSARFPGQIVGLEHRVSDQDIVTIIVKR' A
#
# COMPACT_ATOMS: atom_id res chain seq x y z
N VAL A 1 -3.84 -10.45 2.32
CA VAL A 1 -4.52 -9.40 1.56
C VAL A 1 -4.07 -9.42 0.11
N GLU A 2 -4.98 -9.20 -0.81
CA GLU A 2 -4.69 -9.28 -2.23
C GLU A 2 -3.83 -8.11 -2.71
N PRO A 3 -2.92 -8.35 -3.67
CA PRO A 3 -2.16 -7.26 -4.28
C PRO A 3 -3.06 -6.32 -5.06
N LEU A 4 -2.70 -5.04 -5.07
CA LEU A 4 -3.43 -4.01 -5.79
C LEU A 4 -2.49 -3.31 -6.75
N VAL A 5 -3.02 -2.96 -7.93
CA VAL A 5 -2.30 -2.14 -8.89
C VAL A 5 -2.78 -0.70 -8.74
N ILE A 6 -1.85 0.20 -8.45
CA ILE A 6 -2.17 1.60 -8.19
C ILE A 6 -1.96 2.40 -9.46
N LYS A 7 -2.93 3.25 -9.79
CA LYS A 7 -2.89 4.05 -11.02
C LYS A 7 -2.39 5.47 -10.82
N ASP A 8 -2.49 5.99 -9.63
CA ASP A 8 -2.08 7.37 -9.33
C ASP A 8 -1.11 7.39 -8.18
N GLY A 9 -0.40 8.50 -8.03
CA GLY A 9 0.51 8.70 -6.93
C GLY A 9 -0.17 8.87 -5.58
N SER A 10 -1.04 7.95 -5.23
CA SER A 10 -1.72 7.93 -3.94
C SER A 10 -0.78 7.43 -2.86
N ASP A 11 -1.04 7.79 -1.60
CA ASP A 11 -0.31 7.20 -0.51
C ASP A 11 -1.01 5.92 -0.01
N ILE A 12 -0.32 5.19 0.84
CA ILE A 12 -0.83 3.92 1.36
C ILE A 12 -2.11 4.13 2.17
N GLY A 13 -2.23 5.25 2.88
CA GLY A 13 -3.45 5.57 3.62
C GLY A 13 -4.66 5.66 2.72
N VAL A 14 -4.53 6.34 1.58
CA VAL A 14 -5.61 6.45 0.60
C VAL A 14 -5.97 5.08 0.04
N VAL A 15 -4.97 4.25 -0.25
CA VAL A 15 -5.20 2.88 -0.72
C VAL A 15 -6.02 2.09 0.31
N CYS A 16 -5.65 2.17 1.58
CA CYS A 16 -6.38 1.49 2.65
C CYS A 16 -7.83 1.96 2.72
N ASP A 17 -8.06 3.26 2.65
CA ASP A 17 -9.40 3.83 2.70
C ASP A 17 -10.26 3.38 1.52
N THR A 18 -9.65 3.22 0.35
CA THR A 18 -10.33 2.75 -0.85
C THR A 18 -10.80 1.31 -0.72
N ILE A 19 -9.99 0.46 -0.09
CA ILE A 19 -10.33 -0.95 0.09
C ILE A 19 -11.39 -1.12 1.18
N HIS A 20 -11.12 -0.57 2.35
CA HIS A 20 -12.02 -0.72 3.50
C HIS A 20 -11.60 0.28 4.57
N ARG A 21 -12.59 1.01 5.11
CA ARG A 21 -12.30 2.06 6.10
C ARG A 21 -11.58 1.55 7.35
N ASP A 22 -11.76 0.28 7.70
CA ASP A 22 -11.12 -0.30 8.88
C ASP A 22 -9.66 -0.68 8.64
N PHE A 23 -9.21 -0.75 7.41
CA PHE A 23 -7.83 -1.11 7.09
C PHE A 23 -6.83 -0.13 7.69
N ARG A 24 -7.16 1.16 7.69
CA ARG A 24 -6.29 2.17 8.29
C ARG A 24 -6.10 1.94 9.79
N ARG A 25 -7.16 1.51 10.49
CA ARG A 25 -7.10 1.21 11.92
C ARG A 25 -6.29 -0.04 12.25
N THR A 26 -6.40 -1.04 11.40
CA THR A 26 -5.77 -2.34 11.64
C THR A 26 -4.47 -2.51 10.88
N PHE A 27 -4.05 -1.49 10.17
CA PHE A 27 -2.85 -1.51 9.33
C PHE A 27 -1.60 -1.86 10.14
N ARG A 28 -0.82 -2.80 9.63
CA ARG A 28 0.50 -3.13 10.19
C ARG A 28 1.60 -2.59 9.30
N TYR A 29 1.60 -2.98 8.04
CA TYR A 29 2.56 -2.49 7.06
C TYR A 29 2.06 -2.83 5.67
N ALA A 30 2.73 -2.29 4.67
CA ALA A 30 2.46 -2.63 3.28
C ALA A 30 3.75 -3.02 2.60
N GLN A 31 3.65 -3.83 1.57
CA GLN A 31 4.78 -4.16 0.70
C GLN A 31 4.51 -3.60 -0.68
N VAL A 32 5.53 -3.02 -1.29
CA VAL A 32 5.40 -2.35 -2.58
C VAL A 32 6.39 -2.93 -3.57
N TRP A 33 5.91 -3.17 -4.78
CA TRP A 33 6.72 -3.58 -5.92
C TRP A 33 6.49 -2.57 -7.04
N GLY A 34 7.55 -1.91 -7.50
CA GLY A 34 7.46 -0.95 -8.58
C GLY A 34 8.40 0.22 -8.38
N LYS A 35 8.09 1.33 -9.06
CA LYS A 35 8.97 2.49 -9.11
C LYS A 35 9.16 3.19 -7.77
N SER A 36 8.15 3.19 -6.91
CA SER A 36 8.25 3.85 -5.62
C SER A 36 9.00 3.03 -4.59
N ALA A 37 9.23 1.76 -4.85
CA ALA A 37 9.98 0.88 -3.95
C ALA A 37 11.45 0.90 -4.33
N ARG A 38 12.33 0.92 -3.32
CA ARG A 38 13.78 0.83 -3.54
C ARG A 38 14.19 -0.56 -3.96
N PHE A 39 13.41 -1.56 -3.58
CA PHE A 39 13.63 -2.95 -3.95
C PHE A 39 12.27 -3.67 -3.92
N PRO A 40 12.15 -4.79 -4.63
CA PRO A 40 10.88 -5.52 -4.66
C PRO A 40 10.45 -5.96 -3.26
N GLY A 41 9.19 -5.71 -2.94
CA GLY A 41 8.63 -6.10 -1.65
C GLY A 41 9.04 -5.23 -0.49
N GLN A 42 9.45 -3.99 -0.75
CA GLN A 42 9.82 -3.05 0.31
C GLN A 42 8.66 -2.84 1.28
N ILE A 43 8.95 -2.91 2.57
CA ILE A 43 7.96 -2.64 3.62
C ILE A 43 7.85 -1.14 3.84
N VAL A 44 6.64 -0.62 3.81
CA VAL A 44 6.37 0.81 3.94
C VAL A 44 5.20 1.06 4.89
N GLY A 45 5.09 2.29 5.36
CA GLY A 45 3.98 2.71 6.23
C GLY A 45 2.90 3.44 5.46
N LEU A 46 1.89 3.95 6.19
CA LEU A 46 0.75 4.65 5.61
C LEU A 46 1.14 5.92 4.85
N GLU A 47 2.24 6.53 5.20
CA GLU A 47 2.68 7.79 4.60
C GLU A 47 3.41 7.61 3.27
N HIS A 48 3.76 6.40 2.92
CA HIS A 48 4.48 6.13 1.69
C HIS A 48 3.62 6.44 0.47
N ARG A 49 4.14 7.22 -0.44
CA ARG A 49 3.49 7.47 -1.73
C ARG A 49 3.90 6.43 -2.73
N VAL A 50 2.92 5.89 -3.45
CA VAL A 50 3.16 4.91 -4.50
C VAL A 50 3.10 5.58 -5.87
N SER A 51 3.83 5.01 -6.83
CA SER A 51 3.83 5.48 -8.20
C SER A 51 2.73 4.78 -9.00
N ASP A 52 2.42 5.36 -10.17
CA ASP A 52 1.46 4.76 -11.08
C ASP A 52 1.87 3.31 -11.41
N GLN A 53 0.91 2.42 -11.37
CA GLN A 53 1.06 1.00 -11.66
C GLN A 53 1.94 0.22 -10.66
N ASP A 54 2.27 0.80 -9.54
CA ASP A 54 2.92 0.04 -8.47
C ASP A 54 1.96 -1.02 -7.93
N ILE A 55 2.53 -2.13 -7.52
CA ILE A 55 1.76 -3.19 -6.88
C ILE A 55 1.93 -3.07 -5.36
N VAL A 56 0.83 -3.08 -4.66
CA VAL A 56 0.83 -2.91 -3.19
C VAL A 56 0.09 -4.07 -2.54
N THR A 57 0.68 -4.63 -1.51
CA THR A 57 0.02 -5.62 -0.65
C THR A 57 -0.11 -5.02 0.74
N ILE A 58 -1.34 -4.93 1.23
CA ILE A 58 -1.61 -4.37 2.55
C ILE A 58 -1.70 -5.49 3.58
N ILE A 59 -0.93 -5.37 4.65
CA ILE A 59 -0.95 -6.34 5.75
C ILE A 59 -1.63 -5.66 6.93
N VAL A 60 -2.69 -6.27 7.42
CA VAL A 60 -3.45 -5.72 8.55
C VAL A 60 -3.39 -6.67 9.74
N LYS A 61 -3.60 -6.10 10.90
CA LYS A 61 -3.67 -6.86 12.15
C LYS A 61 -5.04 -7.50 12.28
N ARG A 62 -5.07 -8.72 12.72
CA ARG A 62 -6.32 -9.39 13.03
C ARG A 62 -6.78 -9.11 14.46
#